data_9db6074d2396e058edcc2c520bb3c36a
#
_entry.id   9db6074d2396e058edcc2c520bb3c36a
#
_cell.length_a   1.000
_cell.length_b   1.000
_cell.length_c   1.000
_cell.angle_alpha   90.00
_cell.angle_beta   90.00
_cell.angle_gamma   90.00
#
_symmetry.space_group_name_H-M   'P 1'
#
loop_
_entity.id
_entity.type
_entity.pdbx_description
1 polymer ?
#
loop_
_entity_poly.entity_id
_entity_poly.type
_entity_poly.pdbx_seq_one_letter_code
_entity_poly.pdbx_strand_id
1 'polypeptide(L)'
;MLFRSIVIVGSSNAVNLTDGLDGLATVPVMLVALSFTLISYVVGNAIISEYLFIPYIANTGELSIFCGAIFGSCLGFLWYNAPPAKIFMGDTGSLSLGGSLAAVAIIVKHEIVLAIIGGLFVLETVSVIIQVLSFKLTGKRVFMMAPIHHHFEKKGWAESTVVIRFWIIAIILALIGLAKIGRAHV
;
A
#
# COMPACT_ATOMS: atom_id res chain seq x y z
N MET A 1 -20.54 6.27 6.13
CA MET A 1 -20.34 5.96 4.69
C MET A 1 -19.22 6.78 4.08
N LEU A 2 -19.18 8.10 4.20
CA LEU A 2 -18.17 8.97 3.57
C LEU A 2 -16.71 8.54 3.83
N PHE A 3 -16.35 8.25 5.08
CA PHE A 3 -14.98 7.82 5.45
C PHE A 3 -14.53 6.58 4.66
N ARG A 4 -15.37 5.55 4.59
CA ARG A 4 -15.05 4.31 3.85
C ARG A 4 -14.85 4.56 2.36
N SER A 5 -15.68 5.40 1.76
CA SER A 5 -15.53 5.79 0.35
C SER A 5 -14.21 6.54 0.11
N ILE A 6 -13.82 7.45 1.02
CA ILE A 6 -12.54 8.15 0.95
C ILE A 6 -11.36 7.18 1.04
N VAL A 7 -11.43 6.17 1.94
CA VAL A 7 -10.37 5.16 2.06
C VAL A 7 -10.23 4.35 0.77
N ILE A 8 -11.35 3.89 0.17
CA ILE A 8 -11.30 3.09 -1.06
C ILE A 8 -10.76 3.92 -2.23
N VAL A 9 -11.34 5.10 -2.47
CA VAL A 9 -10.95 5.96 -3.58
C VAL A 9 -9.51 6.47 -3.38
N GLY A 10 -9.17 6.86 -2.16
CA GLY A 10 -7.83 7.33 -1.81
C GLY A 10 -6.77 6.25 -2.03
N SER A 11 -6.99 5.03 -1.54
CA SER A 11 -6.05 3.92 -1.71
C SER A 11 -5.93 3.47 -3.17
N SER A 12 -7.05 3.43 -3.90
CA SER A 12 -7.06 3.11 -5.32
C SER A 12 -6.16 4.07 -6.10
N ASN A 13 -6.37 5.38 -5.92
CA ASN A 13 -5.55 6.40 -6.59
C ASN A 13 -4.11 6.44 -6.07
N ALA A 14 -3.87 6.15 -4.79
CA ALA A 14 -2.53 6.14 -4.22
C ALA A 14 -1.64 5.04 -4.82
N VAL A 15 -2.19 3.83 -5.02
CA VAL A 15 -1.49 2.75 -5.71
C VAL A 15 -1.23 3.12 -7.17
N ASN A 16 -2.21 3.71 -7.86
CA ASN A 16 -2.06 4.15 -9.24
C ASN A 16 -0.97 5.23 -9.39
N LEU A 17 -0.93 6.23 -8.51
CA LEU A 17 0.12 7.26 -8.51
C LEU A 17 1.53 6.69 -8.25
N THR A 18 1.62 5.55 -7.55
CA THR A 18 2.90 4.89 -7.25
C THR A 18 3.39 4.02 -8.40
N ASP A 19 2.51 3.61 -9.33
CA ASP A 19 2.83 2.74 -10.47
C ASP A 19 3.53 3.52 -11.60
N GLY A 20 4.52 4.32 -11.26
CA GLY A 20 5.26 5.17 -12.21
C GLY A 20 6.63 4.63 -12.64
N LEU A 21 7.17 3.62 -11.96
CA LEU A 21 8.44 2.96 -12.27
C LEU A 21 8.29 1.44 -12.24
N ASP A 22 9.15 0.74 -12.99
CA ASP A 22 9.17 -0.71 -13.11
C ASP A 22 9.17 -1.42 -11.74
N GLY A 23 8.08 -2.14 -11.42
CA GLY A 23 7.93 -2.90 -10.19
C GLY A 23 7.73 -2.08 -8.90
N LEU A 24 7.72 -0.74 -8.99
CA LEU A 24 7.65 0.13 -7.81
C LEU A 24 6.37 -0.11 -6.99
N ALA A 25 5.21 -0.19 -7.62
CA ALA A 25 3.94 -0.44 -6.93
C ALA A 25 3.74 -1.90 -6.54
N THR A 26 4.27 -2.84 -7.33
CA THR A 26 4.01 -4.28 -7.20
C THR A 26 4.45 -4.82 -5.83
N VAL A 27 5.69 -4.53 -5.40
CA VAL A 27 6.21 -5.05 -4.12
C VAL A 27 5.48 -4.45 -2.91
N PRO A 28 5.22 -3.13 -2.80
CA PRO A 28 4.40 -2.60 -1.72
C PRO A 28 2.98 -3.18 -1.68
N VAL A 29 2.33 -3.41 -2.84
CA VAL A 29 1.03 -4.10 -2.90
C VAL A 29 1.13 -5.51 -2.33
N MET A 30 2.16 -6.27 -2.70
CA MET A 30 2.43 -7.61 -2.16
C MET A 30 2.58 -7.58 -0.63
N LEU A 31 3.34 -6.62 -0.10
CA LEU A 31 3.56 -6.50 1.35
C LEU A 31 2.26 -6.16 2.10
N VAL A 32 1.44 -5.28 1.55
CA VAL A 32 0.11 -4.97 2.10
C VAL A 32 -0.77 -6.22 2.04
N ALA A 33 -0.85 -6.91 0.91
CA ALA A 33 -1.65 -8.12 0.75
C ALA A 33 -1.21 -9.23 1.72
N LEU A 34 0.09 -9.50 1.85
CA LEU A 34 0.63 -10.48 2.80
C LEU A 34 0.30 -10.10 4.25
N SER A 35 0.44 -8.83 4.60
CA SER A 35 0.10 -8.33 5.93
C SER A 35 -1.38 -8.53 6.24
N PHE A 36 -2.26 -8.19 5.29
CA PHE A 36 -3.70 -8.37 5.46
C PHE A 36 -4.15 -9.83 5.38
N THR A 37 -3.38 -10.73 4.75
CA THR A 37 -3.55 -12.18 4.89
C THR A 37 -3.45 -12.60 6.36
N LEU A 38 -2.39 -12.16 7.04
CA LEU A 38 -2.17 -12.46 8.46
C LEU A 38 -3.24 -11.79 9.34
N ILE A 39 -3.52 -10.50 9.11
CA ILE A 39 -4.50 -9.74 9.90
C ILE A 39 -5.89 -10.37 9.80
N SER A 40 -6.35 -10.69 8.59
CA SER A 40 -7.67 -11.27 8.35
C SER A 40 -7.81 -12.63 9.03
N TYR A 41 -6.77 -13.46 8.98
CA TYR A 41 -6.73 -14.74 9.67
C TYR A 41 -6.83 -14.57 11.19
N VAL A 42 -6.02 -13.68 11.76
CA VAL A 42 -5.97 -13.44 13.21
C VAL A 42 -7.30 -12.86 13.73
N VAL A 43 -7.84 -11.85 13.05
CA VAL A 43 -9.11 -11.20 13.41
C VAL A 43 -10.31 -12.16 13.22
N GLY A 44 -10.22 -13.08 12.27
CA GLY A 44 -11.25 -14.10 12.01
C GLY A 44 -11.20 -15.32 12.92
N ASN A 45 -10.18 -15.43 13.79
CA ASN A 45 -10.01 -16.53 14.72
C ASN A 45 -10.34 -16.09 16.16
N ALA A 46 -11.39 -16.64 16.76
CA ALA A 46 -11.87 -16.24 18.08
C ALA A 46 -10.80 -16.41 19.19
N ILE A 47 -10.02 -17.50 19.15
CA ILE A 47 -9.00 -17.80 20.16
C ILE A 47 -7.83 -16.83 20.05
N ILE A 48 -7.34 -16.58 18.82
CA ILE A 48 -6.18 -15.72 18.60
C ILE A 48 -6.55 -14.25 18.83
N SER A 49 -7.74 -13.83 18.42
CA SER A 49 -8.19 -12.45 18.62
C SER A 49 -8.38 -12.13 20.11
N GLU A 50 -8.91 -13.07 20.90
CA GLU A 50 -9.00 -12.93 22.36
C GLU A 50 -7.63 -12.86 23.02
N TYR A 51 -6.69 -13.73 22.63
CA TYR A 51 -5.32 -13.73 23.14
C TYR A 51 -4.58 -12.42 22.85
N LEU A 52 -4.80 -11.82 21.68
CA LEU A 52 -4.15 -10.56 21.26
C LEU A 52 -4.93 -9.30 21.66
N PHE A 53 -6.05 -9.46 22.37
CA PHE A 53 -6.94 -8.35 22.77
C PHE A 53 -7.43 -7.48 21.60
N ILE A 54 -7.69 -8.11 20.44
CA ILE A 54 -8.23 -7.44 19.25
C ILE A 54 -9.67 -7.86 18.99
N PRO A 55 -10.50 -7.00 18.36
CA PRO A 55 -11.89 -7.33 18.08
C PRO A 55 -12.00 -8.56 17.15
N TYR A 56 -12.71 -9.58 17.58
CA TYR A 56 -13.09 -10.71 16.73
C TYR A 56 -14.14 -10.28 15.69
N ILE A 57 -13.93 -10.62 14.44
CA ILE A 57 -14.90 -10.39 13.36
C ILE A 57 -15.14 -11.71 12.62
N ALA A 58 -16.33 -12.25 12.79
CA ALA A 58 -16.72 -13.53 12.18
C ALA A 58 -16.56 -13.51 10.65
N ASN A 59 -16.16 -14.63 10.08
CA ASN A 59 -16.02 -14.87 8.64
C ASN A 59 -14.92 -14.05 7.92
N THR A 60 -14.11 -13.26 8.63
CA THR A 60 -13.01 -12.54 7.99
C THR A 60 -11.80 -13.42 7.68
N GLY A 61 -11.71 -14.61 8.25
CA GLY A 61 -10.67 -15.59 7.92
C GLY A 61 -10.61 -15.93 6.43
N GLU A 62 -11.76 -15.96 5.74
CA GLU A 62 -11.83 -16.22 4.30
C GLU A 62 -11.14 -15.14 3.45
N LEU A 63 -11.06 -13.90 3.96
CA LEU A 63 -10.31 -12.82 3.29
C LEU A 63 -8.80 -13.10 3.21
N SER A 64 -8.29 -14.00 4.06
CA SER A 64 -6.89 -14.44 3.97
C SER A 64 -6.62 -15.14 2.64
N ILE A 65 -7.58 -15.93 2.13
CA ILE A 65 -7.45 -16.58 0.83
C ILE A 65 -7.42 -15.56 -0.29
N PHE A 66 -8.31 -14.56 -0.23
CA PHE A 66 -8.36 -13.48 -1.20
C PHE A 66 -7.05 -12.66 -1.22
N CYS A 67 -6.56 -12.24 -0.04
CA CYS A 67 -5.30 -11.51 0.07
C CYS A 67 -4.10 -12.36 -0.35
N GLY A 68 -4.09 -13.66 0.00
CA GLY A 68 -3.08 -14.60 -0.44
C GLY A 68 -3.06 -14.77 -1.97
N ALA A 69 -4.23 -14.78 -2.61
CA ALA A 69 -4.33 -14.82 -4.07
C ALA A 69 -3.78 -13.52 -4.71
N ILE A 70 -4.06 -12.34 -4.14
CA ILE A 70 -3.45 -11.08 -4.58
C ILE A 70 -1.93 -11.15 -4.44
N PHE A 71 -1.42 -11.58 -3.29
CA PHE A 71 0.02 -11.73 -3.07
C PHE A 71 0.66 -12.65 -4.11
N GLY A 72 0.09 -13.83 -4.33
CA GLY A 72 0.61 -14.81 -5.28
C GLY A 72 0.57 -14.33 -6.73
N SER A 73 -0.51 -13.66 -7.15
CA SER A 73 -0.62 -13.09 -8.49
C SER A 73 0.36 -11.94 -8.71
N CYS A 74 0.53 -11.06 -7.72
CA CYS A 74 1.54 -9.99 -7.79
C CYS A 74 2.97 -10.55 -7.81
N LEU A 75 3.24 -11.65 -7.09
CA LEU A 75 4.55 -12.33 -7.13
C LEU A 75 4.85 -12.88 -8.52
N GLY A 76 3.86 -13.54 -9.16
CA GLY A 76 4.00 -14.00 -10.54
C GLY A 76 4.14 -12.85 -11.54
N PHE A 77 3.40 -11.76 -11.34
CA PHE A 77 3.50 -10.55 -12.15
C PHE A 77 4.88 -9.89 -12.02
N LEU A 78 5.42 -9.81 -10.79
CA LEU A 78 6.71 -9.20 -10.51
C LEU A 78 7.87 -9.86 -11.28
N TRP A 79 7.76 -11.16 -11.60
CA TRP A 79 8.75 -11.86 -12.41
C TRP A 79 9.02 -11.17 -13.76
N TYR A 80 8.01 -10.52 -14.31
CA TYR A 80 8.11 -9.80 -15.58
C TYR A 80 8.07 -8.28 -15.43
N ASN A 81 7.63 -7.77 -14.28
CA ASN A 81 7.49 -6.34 -14.00
C ASN A 81 8.68 -5.74 -13.23
N ALA A 82 9.60 -6.58 -12.70
CA ALA A 82 10.84 -6.08 -12.09
C ALA A 82 11.75 -5.40 -13.13
N PRO A 83 12.53 -4.36 -12.73
CA PRO A 83 13.41 -3.65 -13.65
C PRO A 83 14.46 -4.55 -14.33
N PRO A 84 14.61 -4.51 -15.68
CA PRO A 84 13.80 -3.81 -16.66
C PRO A 84 12.50 -4.56 -16.97
N ALA A 85 11.34 -3.87 -16.81
CA ALA A 85 10.04 -4.49 -16.95
C ALA A 85 9.73 -4.91 -18.39
N LYS A 86 9.13 -6.09 -18.53
CA LYS A 86 8.60 -6.62 -19.79
C LYS A 86 7.10 -6.43 -19.93
N ILE A 87 6.40 -6.25 -18.81
CA ILE A 87 4.95 -6.01 -18.73
C ILE A 87 4.67 -4.91 -17.71
N PHE A 88 3.59 -4.16 -17.91
CA PHE A 88 3.19 -3.05 -17.07
C PHE A 88 1.81 -3.30 -16.48
N MET A 89 1.57 -2.81 -15.25
CA MET A 89 0.30 -3.03 -14.54
C MET A 89 -0.85 -2.21 -15.13
N GLY A 90 -0.59 -0.95 -15.43
CA GLY A 90 -1.58 0.00 -15.93
C GLY A 90 -2.68 0.33 -14.91
N ASP A 91 -3.54 1.28 -15.30
CA ASP A 91 -4.60 1.81 -14.42
C ASP A 91 -5.58 0.73 -13.95
N THR A 92 -5.93 -0.22 -14.84
CA THR A 92 -6.85 -1.31 -14.48
C THR A 92 -6.31 -2.16 -13.33
N GLY A 93 -5.02 -2.47 -13.35
CA GLY A 93 -4.37 -3.26 -12.31
C GLY A 93 -4.19 -2.45 -11.02
N SER A 94 -3.56 -1.29 -11.10
CA SER A 94 -3.21 -0.47 -9.95
C SER A 94 -4.44 0.03 -9.19
N LEU A 95 -5.47 0.54 -9.88
CA LEU A 95 -6.71 1.00 -9.27
C LEU A 95 -7.47 -0.14 -8.60
N SER A 96 -7.57 -1.31 -9.25
CA SER A 96 -8.29 -2.46 -8.69
C SER A 96 -7.59 -3.04 -7.46
N LEU A 97 -6.26 -3.13 -7.47
CA LEU A 97 -5.48 -3.61 -6.33
C LEU A 97 -5.61 -2.68 -5.12
N GLY A 98 -5.46 -1.36 -5.33
CA GLY A 98 -5.61 -0.38 -4.26
C GLY A 98 -7.01 -0.38 -3.66
N GLY A 99 -8.05 -0.43 -4.50
CA GLY A 99 -9.45 -0.51 -4.07
C GLY A 99 -9.77 -1.80 -3.32
N SER A 100 -9.26 -2.94 -3.79
CA SER A 100 -9.47 -4.26 -3.17
C SER A 100 -8.83 -4.33 -1.78
N LEU A 101 -7.57 -3.88 -1.63
CA LEU A 101 -6.89 -3.87 -0.33
C LEU A 101 -7.55 -2.92 0.66
N ALA A 102 -8.05 -1.78 0.20
CA ALA A 102 -8.83 -0.87 1.02
C ALA A 102 -10.16 -1.49 1.48
N ALA A 103 -10.85 -2.21 0.61
CA ALA A 103 -12.08 -2.92 0.96
C ALA A 103 -11.82 -3.97 2.05
N VAL A 104 -10.75 -4.76 1.93
CA VAL A 104 -10.34 -5.71 2.97
C VAL A 104 -10.07 -4.99 4.29
N ALA A 105 -9.28 -3.90 4.28
CA ALA A 105 -8.94 -3.14 5.48
C ALA A 105 -10.18 -2.61 6.21
N ILE A 106 -11.20 -2.16 5.45
CA ILE A 106 -12.48 -1.70 5.99
C ILE A 106 -13.27 -2.86 6.62
N ILE A 107 -13.29 -4.03 5.98
CA ILE A 107 -14.03 -5.20 6.48
C ILE A 107 -13.41 -5.67 7.81
N VAL A 108 -12.09 -5.74 7.88
CA VAL A 108 -11.38 -6.14 9.11
C VAL A 108 -11.21 -4.98 10.12
N LYS A 109 -11.70 -3.77 9.82
CA LYS A 109 -11.65 -2.56 10.66
C LYS A 109 -10.22 -2.12 11.02
N HIS A 110 -9.31 -2.24 10.09
CA HIS A 110 -7.89 -1.91 10.27
C HIS A 110 -7.40 -0.87 9.24
N GLU A 111 -8.21 0.17 8.99
CA GLU A 111 -7.91 1.22 8.00
C GLU A 111 -6.65 2.03 8.36
N ILE A 112 -6.42 2.29 9.65
CA ILE A 112 -5.22 2.99 10.12
C ILE A 112 -3.97 2.11 9.89
N VAL A 113 -4.09 0.81 10.10
CA VAL A 113 -3.01 -0.14 9.84
C VAL A 113 -2.69 -0.18 8.34
N LEU A 114 -3.70 -0.13 7.47
CA LEU A 114 -3.50 0.02 6.03
C LEU A 114 -2.67 1.27 5.71
N ALA A 115 -2.98 2.42 6.32
CA ALA A 115 -2.24 3.65 6.09
C ALA A 115 -0.76 3.56 6.55
N ILE A 116 -0.46 2.75 7.58
CA ILE A 116 0.91 2.52 8.04
C ILE A 116 1.64 1.54 7.12
N ILE A 117 1.07 0.36 6.86
CA ILE A 117 1.67 -0.67 6.00
C ILE A 117 1.82 -0.14 4.57
N GLY A 118 0.78 0.52 4.06
CA GLY A 118 0.77 1.19 2.76
C GLY A 118 1.37 2.61 2.80
N GLY A 119 2.19 2.94 3.79
CA GLY A 119 2.70 4.29 4.01
C GLY A 119 3.53 4.83 2.84
N LEU A 120 4.09 3.96 2.01
CA LEU A 120 4.73 4.38 0.77
C LEU A 120 3.71 5.01 -0.19
N PHE A 121 2.54 4.42 -0.37
CA PHE A 121 1.45 4.97 -1.19
C PHE A 121 0.95 6.30 -0.64
N VAL A 122 0.87 6.41 0.70
CA VAL A 122 0.53 7.67 1.38
C VAL A 122 1.57 8.74 1.09
N LEU A 123 2.87 8.40 1.20
CA LEU A 123 3.98 9.33 0.94
C LEU A 123 3.95 9.85 -0.50
N GLU A 124 3.76 8.96 -1.48
CA GLU A 124 3.65 9.33 -2.89
C GLU A 124 2.47 10.30 -3.12
N THR A 125 1.29 9.94 -2.60
CA THR A 125 0.08 10.78 -2.75
C THR A 125 0.24 12.13 -2.06
N VAL A 126 0.76 12.16 -0.83
CA VAL A 126 0.99 13.40 -0.09
C VAL A 126 1.99 14.29 -0.82
N SER A 127 3.02 13.72 -1.45
CA SER A 127 3.97 14.49 -2.25
C SER A 127 3.30 15.23 -3.41
N VAL A 128 2.33 14.59 -4.07
CA VAL A 128 1.54 15.20 -5.15
C VAL A 128 0.64 16.31 -4.59
N ILE A 129 -0.05 16.05 -3.48
CA ILE A 129 -0.92 17.04 -2.83
C ILE A 129 -0.11 18.29 -2.45
N ILE A 130 1.03 18.13 -1.79
CA ILE A 130 1.91 19.23 -1.40
C ILE A 130 2.38 20.01 -2.63
N GLN A 131 2.83 19.31 -3.66
CA GLN A 131 3.28 19.95 -4.90
C GLN A 131 2.19 20.81 -5.55
N VAL A 132 0.98 20.24 -5.69
CA VAL A 132 -0.15 20.93 -6.33
C VAL A 132 -0.61 22.13 -5.50
N LEU A 133 -0.72 21.97 -4.18
CA LEU A 133 -1.13 23.06 -3.28
C LEU A 133 -0.09 24.19 -3.28
N SER A 134 1.20 23.86 -3.16
CA SER A 134 2.27 24.86 -3.19
C SER A 134 2.27 25.64 -4.51
N PHE A 135 2.17 24.92 -5.64
CA PHE A 135 2.15 25.57 -6.94
C PHE A 135 0.92 26.46 -7.15
N LYS A 136 -0.26 26.03 -6.71
CA LYS A 136 -1.49 26.84 -6.79
C LYS A 136 -1.46 28.07 -5.90
N LEU A 137 -0.89 27.97 -4.69
CA LEU A 137 -0.89 29.05 -3.71
C LEU A 137 0.28 30.03 -3.88
N THR A 138 1.46 29.54 -4.27
CA THR A 138 2.69 30.34 -4.27
C THR A 138 3.37 30.44 -5.64
N GLY A 139 2.92 29.70 -6.66
CA GLY A 139 3.58 29.58 -7.96
C GLY A 139 4.92 28.82 -7.92
N LYS A 140 5.32 28.29 -6.75
CA LYS A 140 6.62 27.62 -6.58
C LYS A 140 6.44 26.11 -6.41
N ARG A 141 7.39 25.35 -6.96
CA ARG A 141 7.46 23.89 -6.80
C ARG A 141 8.25 23.55 -5.54
N VAL A 142 7.74 22.61 -4.71
CA VAL A 142 8.46 22.06 -3.56
C VAL A 142 9.43 20.98 -4.02
N PHE A 143 8.95 20.07 -4.86
CA PHE A 143 9.74 18.99 -5.43
C PHE A 143 10.09 19.31 -6.89
N MET A 144 11.20 18.77 -7.40
CA MET A 144 11.57 18.90 -8.81
C MET A 144 10.48 18.30 -9.71
N MET A 145 9.89 17.19 -9.27
CA MET A 145 8.74 16.53 -9.89
C MET A 145 7.96 15.76 -8.81
N ALA A 146 6.68 15.55 -8.99
CA ALA A 146 5.82 14.70 -8.16
C ALA A 146 5.09 13.71 -9.08
N PRO A 147 4.82 12.50 -8.60
CA PRO A 147 5.09 11.92 -7.28
C PRO A 147 6.59 11.87 -6.91
N ILE A 148 6.91 11.55 -5.63
CA ILE A 148 8.27 11.76 -5.08
C ILE A 148 9.34 10.86 -5.70
N HIS A 149 9.00 9.70 -6.25
CA HIS A 149 9.96 8.85 -6.97
C HIS A 149 10.59 9.60 -8.16
N HIS A 150 9.82 10.38 -8.92
CA HIS A 150 10.33 11.20 -10.02
C HIS A 150 11.26 12.33 -9.55
N HIS A 151 11.09 12.80 -8.30
CA HIS A 151 12.03 13.78 -7.73
C HIS A 151 13.45 13.20 -7.62
N PHE A 152 13.57 11.91 -7.21
CA PHE A 152 14.87 11.26 -7.09
C PHE A 152 15.48 10.93 -8.46
N GLU A 153 14.67 10.56 -9.46
CA GLU A 153 15.14 10.40 -10.84
C GLU A 153 15.71 11.74 -11.38
N LYS A 154 14.99 12.84 -11.15
CA LYS A 154 15.46 14.18 -11.55
C LYS A 154 16.74 14.61 -10.81
N LYS A 155 17.03 14.04 -9.66
CA LYS A 155 18.30 14.17 -8.94
C LYS A 155 19.43 13.29 -9.52
N GLY A 156 19.15 12.47 -10.53
CA GLY A 156 20.13 11.62 -11.20
C GLY A 156 20.30 10.23 -10.57
N TRP A 157 19.35 9.78 -9.72
CA TRP A 157 19.39 8.40 -9.23
C TRP A 157 18.92 7.45 -10.33
N ALA A 158 19.59 6.30 -10.45
CA ALA A 158 19.11 5.25 -11.33
C ALA A 158 17.74 4.74 -10.86
N GLU A 159 16.85 4.44 -11.80
CA GLU A 159 15.50 3.95 -11.53
C GLU A 159 15.49 2.74 -10.60
N SER A 160 16.31 1.72 -10.88
CA SER A 160 16.45 0.53 -10.04
C SER A 160 16.86 0.86 -8.60
N THR A 161 17.69 1.89 -8.41
CA THR A 161 18.10 2.35 -7.08
C THR A 161 16.93 2.98 -6.32
N VAL A 162 16.11 3.78 -7.00
CA VAL A 162 14.89 4.35 -6.40
C VAL A 162 13.94 3.23 -6.00
N VAL A 163 13.65 2.32 -6.90
CA VAL A 163 12.73 1.19 -6.69
C VAL A 163 13.16 0.33 -5.50
N ILE A 164 14.42 -0.12 -5.46
CA ILE A 164 14.92 -0.96 -4.36
C ILE A 164 14.84 -0.23 -3.01
N ARG A 165 15.20 1.05 -2.96
CA ARG A 165 15.12 1.83 -1.71
C ARG A 165 13.69 2.00 -1.24
N PHE A 166 12.75 2.21 -2.13
CA PHE A 166 11.33 2.29 -1.79
C PHE A 166 10.77 0.93 -1.33
N TRP A 167 11.21 -0.19 -1.92
CA TRP A 167 10.88 -1.52 -1.41
C TRP A 167 11.36 -1.73 0.02
N ILE A 168 12.60 -1.29 0.34
CA ILE A 168 13.13 -1.38 1.72
C ILE A 168 12.25 -0.56 2.69
N ILE A 169 11.87 0.66 2.30
CA ILE A 169 10.95 1.49 3.09
C ILE A 169 9.60 0.78 3.29
N ALA A 170 9.04 0.21 2.24
CA ALA A 170 7.77 -0.51 2.32
C ALA A 170 7.85 -1.74 3.26
N ILE A 171 8.96 -2.49 3.24
CA ILE A 171 9.20 -3.60 4.18
C ILE A 171 9.22 -3.10 5.63
N ILE A 172 9.95 -2.02 5.90
CA ILE A 172 10.02 -1.44 7.25
C ILE A 172 8.63 -1.01 7.73
N LEU A 173 7.86 -0.34 6.87
CA LEU A 173 6.49 0.10 7.17
C LEU A 173 5.55 -1.08 7.41
N ALA A 174 5.68 -2.17 6.64
CA ALA A 174 4.91 -3.39 6.85
C ALA A 174 5.21 -4.01 8.23
N LEU A 175 6.48 -4.11 8.60
CA LEU A 175 6.87 -4.62 9.92
C LEU A 175 6.36 -3.74 11.06
N ILE A 176 6.43 -2.40 10.92
CA ILE A 176 5.89 -1.45 11.89
C ILE A 176 4.37 -1.62 12.03
N GLY A 177 3.65 -1.74 10.91
CA GLY A 177 2.21 -1.91 10.90
C GLY A 177 1.77 -3.21 11.56
N LEU A 178 2.45 -4.32 11.26
CA LEU A 178 2.20 -5.62 11.90
C LEU A 178 2.49 -5.60 13.41
N ALA A 179 3.56 -4.92 13.83
CA ALA A 179 3.90 -4.78 15.26
C ALA A 179 2.86 -3.97 16.07
N LYS A 180 2.02 -3.18 15.40
CA LYS A 180 0.95 -2.39 16.05
C LYS A 180 -0.30 -3.18 16.36
N ILE A 181 -0.52 -4.34 15.72
CA ILE A 181 -1.78 -5.10 15.82
C ILE A 181 -2.00 -5.65 17.23
N GLY A 182 -0.96 -6.07 17.95
CA GLY A 182 -1.07 -6.62 19.31
C GLY A 182 -0.88 -5.60 20.45
N ARG A 183 -0.74 -4.30 20.17
CA ARG A 183 -0.44 -3.27 21.18
C ARG A 183 -1.55 -2.23 21.36
N ALA A 184 -2.72 -2.43 20.80
CA ALA A 184 -3.76 -1.39 20.81
C ALA A 184 -4.43 -1.15 22.18
N HIS A 185 -4.07 -1.88 23.24
CA HIS A 185 -4.70 -1.78 24.55
C HIS A 185 -3.71 -2.00 25.73
N VAL A 186 -2.50 -1.47 25.67
CA VAL A 186 -1.66 -1.31 26.86
C VAL A 186 -1.39 0.16 27.09
#